data_ddaa41c9ba426c710060c19c20bbcc9c
#
_entry.id   ddaa41c9ba426c710060c19c20bbcc9c
#
_cell.length_a   1.000
_cell.length_b   1.000
_cell.length_c   1.000
_cell.angle_alpha   90.00
_cell.angle_beta   90.00
_cell.angle_gamma   90.00
#
_symmetry.space_group_name_H-M   'P 1'
#
loop_
_entity.id
_entity.type
_entity.pdbx_description
1 polymer ?
#
loop_
_entity_poly.entity_id
_entity_poly.type
_entity_poly.pdbx_seq_one_letter_code
_entity_poly.pdbx_strand_id
1 'polypeptide(L)'
;MKLSIHQPDFWPWAGLFNKIACSDRFVIFDRVQAPRGKSWLTRNRILLNGNPLWLTLPILRSANQKINEVKINQQVKYKTKHLGTIKQAYAKAEYFKEVFAFVENLYAKDYENASSFSLQIIKAICVKLKINTEFIGVSELIPDDEWSRLSGNSLILEICKKGG
;
A
#
# COMPACT_ATOMS: atom_id res chain seq x y z
N MET A 1 -10.63 14.99 -16.63
CA MET A 1 -10.48 13.96 -15.61
C MET A 1 -9.08 14.05 -15.00
N LYS A 2 -8.95 13.86 -13.67
CA LYS A 2 -7.67 13.88 -12.96
C LYS A 2 -7.26 12.44 -12.63
N LEU A 3 -6.11 12.04 -13.14
CA LEU A 3 -5.52 10.73 -12.88
C LEU A 3 -4.34 10.85 -11.93
N SER A 4 -4.22 9.96 -10.96
CA SER A 4 -3.00 9.79 -10.18
C SER A 4 -2.49 8.36 -10.23
N ILE A 5 -1.17 8.21 -10.16
CA ILE A 5 -0.48 6.93 -10.25
C ILE A 5 0.42 6.79 -9.03
N HIS A 6 0.37 5.68 -8.33
CA HIS A 6 1.25 5.40 -7.19
C HIS A 6 1.43 3.90 -6.93
N GLN A 7 2.58 3.53 -6.36
CA GLN A 7 2.81 2.19 -5.83
C GLN A 7 2.02 1.98 -4.54
N PRO A 8 1.59 0.76 -4.19
CA PRO A 8 0.86 0.48 -2.96
C PRO A 8 1.82 0.47 -1.75
N ASP A 9 1.98 1.59 -1.07
CA ASP A 9 2.80 1.71 0.13
C ASP A 9 2.16 1.06 1.35
N PHE A 10 2.98 0.45 2.20
CA PHE A 10 2.55 -0.15 3.46
C PHE A 10 2.24 0.92 4.52
N TRP A 11 0.99 0.96 5.00
CA TRP A 11 0.49 2.00 5.92
C TRP A 11 0.88 3.42 5.47
N PRO A 12 0.36 3.88 4.32
CA PRO A 12 0.85 5.10 3.68
C PRO A 12 0.61 6.35 4.52
N TRP A 13 1.41 7.37 4.27
CA TRP A 13 1.31 8.68 4.89
C TRP A 13 0.06 9.47 4.43
N ALA A 14 -0.36 10.44 5.23
CA ALA A 14 -1.61 11.19 4.98
C ALA A 14 -1.69 11.85 3.59
N GLY A 15 -0.55 12.31 3.05
CA GLY A 15 -0.50 12.95 1.73
C GLY A 15 -0.88 12.01 0.57
N LEU A 16 -0.73 10.68 0.72
CA LEU A 16 -1.23 9.75 -0.30
C LEU A 16 -2.76 9.82 -0.37
N PHE A 17 -3.46 9.89 0.76
CA PHE A 17 -4.92 9.99 0.79
C PHE A 17 -5.41 11.32 0.25
N ASN A 18 -4.69 12.42 0.48
CA ASN A 18 -4.97 13.69 -0.17
C ASN A 18 -4.80 13.61 -1.70
N LYS A 19 -3.72 12.96 -2.19
CA LYS A 19 -3.52 12.72 -3.62
C LYS A 19 -4.66 11.90 -4.21
N ILE A 20 -5.11 10.84 -3.53
CA ILE A 20 -6.24 10.01 -3.95
C ILE A 20 -7.51 10.88 -4.00
N ALA A 21 -7.82 11.61 -2.94
CA ALA A 21 -9.02 12.46 -2.84
C ALA A 21 -9.09 13.56 -3.91
N CYS A 22 -7.95 14.05 -4.39
CA CYS A 22 -7.85 15.04 -5.45
C CYS A 22 -7.92 14.46 -6.87
N SER A 23 -8.13 13.14 -7.02
CA SER A 23 -8.15 12.43 -8.30
C SER A 23 -9.51 11.80 -8.55
N ASP A 24 -9.93 11.77 -9.82
CA ASP A 24 -11.11 11.02 -10.27
C ASP A 24 -10.79 9.51 -10.34
N ARG A 25 -9.54 9.19 -10.76
CA ARG A 25 -9.00 7.83 -10.82
C ARG A 25 -7.64 7.71 -10.18
N PHE A 26 -7.41 6.59 -9.49
CA PHE A 26 -6.12 6.24 -8.89
C PHE A 26 -5.61 4.92 -9.45
N VAL A 27 -4.53 4.98 -10.22
CA VAL A 27 -3.89 3.80 -10.82
C VAL A 27 -2.92 3.16 -9.84
N ILE A 28 -3.15 1.88 -9.56
CA ILE A 28 -2.29 1.05 -8.73
C ILE A 28 -1.12 0.57 -9.58
N PHE A 29 0.07 1.09 -9.28
CA PHE A 29 1.29 0.88 -10.08
C PHE A 29 2.16 -0.21 -9.44
N ASP A 30 1.74 -1.47 -9.55
CA ASP A 30 2.34 -2.62 -8.87
C ASP A 30 3.02 -3.66 -9.78
N ARG A 31 3.03 -3.43 -11.10
CA ARG A 31 3.71 -4.31 -12.08
C ARG A 31 5.17 -3.94 -12.32
N VAL A 32 5.65 -2.86 -11.73
CA VAL A 32 7.06 -2.46 -11.81
C VAL A 32 7.92 -3.29 -10.87
N GLN A 33 9.22 -3.29 -11.11
CA GLN A 33 10.19 -3.98 -10.26
C GLN A 33 10.11 -3.47 -8.82
N ALA A 34 10.03 -4.39 -7.88
CA ALA A 34 10.04 -4.07 -6.45
C ALA A 34 11.38 -3.41 -6.06
N PRO A 35 11.35 -2.35 -5.23
CA PRO A 35 12.56 -1.69 -4.78
C PRO A 35 13.51 -2.65 -4.07
N ARG A 36 14.80 -2.57 -4.40
CA ARG A 36 15.84 -3.32 -3.70
C ARG A 36 16.06 -2.69 -2.31
N GLY A 37 16.13 -3.53 -1.28
CA GLY A 37 16.38 -3.07 0.09
C GLY A 37 15.14 -2.54 0.82
N LYS A 38 15.33 -1.59 1.71
CA LYS A 38 14.29 -1.04 2.58
C LYS A 38 13.47 0.03 1.84
N SER A 39 12.15 -0.14 1.73
CA SER A 39 11.26 0.78 1.00
C SER A 39 9.92 0.95 1.71
N TRP A 40 9.16 1.97 1.34
CA TRP A 40 7.80 2.22 1.85
C TRP A 40 6.81 1.12 1.45
N LEU A 41 7.12 0.33 0.45
CA LEU A 41 6.34 -0.85 0.08
C LEU A 41 6.15 -1.83 1.24
N THR A 42 7.16 -1.97 2.11
CA THR A 42 7.18 -3.01 3.14
C THR A 42 7.34 -2.50 4.56
N ARG A 43 7.45 -1.19 4.78
CA ARG A 43 7.60 -0.64 6.13
C ARG A 43 7.14 0.81 6.23
N ASN A 44 6.71 1.18 7.43
CA ASN A 44 6.49 2.57 7.80
C ASN A 44 6.84 2.79 9.27
N ARG A 45 6.87 4.04 9.70
CA ARG A 45 7.22 4.45 11.06
C ARG A 45 5.98 4.81 11.87
N ILE A 46 5.99 4.43 13.12
CA ILE A 46 5.07 4.91 14.15
C ILE A 46 5.89 5.61 15.23
N LEU A 47 5.23 6.42 16.06
CA LEU A 47 5.86 7.09 17.19
C LEU A 47 5.62 6.25 18.45
N LEU A 48 6.69 5.83 19.12
CA LEU A 48 6.63 5.13 20.41
C LEU A 48 7.49 5.88 21.42
N ASN A 49 6.88 6.39 22.49
CA ASN A 49 7.56 7.16 23.55
C ASN A 49 8.45 8.29 22.98
N GLY A 50 7.92 9.06 22.00
CA GLY A 50 8.63 10.16 21.37
C GLY A 50 9.69 9.74 20.32
N ASN A 51 9.93 8.45 20.12
CA ASN A 51 10.93 7.94 19.17
C ASN A 51 10.28 7.24 17.98
N PRO A 52 10.81 7.40 16.75
CA PRO A 52 10.31 6.70 15.57
C PRO A 52 10.67 5.21 15.66
N LEU A 53 9.66 4.36 15.52
CA LEU A 53 9.80 2.90 15.46
C LEU A 53 9.28 2.37 14.13
N TRP A 54 10.04 1.49 13.48
CA TRP A 54 9.66 0.88 12.23
C TRP A 54 8.73 -0.32 12.42
N LEU A 55 7.57 -0.28 11.79
CA LEU A 55 6.76 -1.46 11.49
C LEU A 55 7.20 -2.00 10.13
N THR A 56 7.67 -3.24 10.09
CA THR A 56 8.18 -3.85 8.86
C THR A 56 7.41 -5.13 8.55
N LEU A 57 6.79 -5.16 7.38
CA LEU A 57 6.15 -6.35 6.83
C LEU A 57 7.25 -7.34 6.39
N PRO A 58 7.28 -8.56 6.95
CA PRO A 58 8.26 -9.56 6.52
C PRO A 58 7.90 -10.09 5.14
N ILE A 59 8.85 -10.08 4.22
CA ILE A 59 8.64 -10.52 2.85
C ILE A 59 9.66 -11.56 2.41
N LEU A 60 9.24 -12.42 1.48
CA LEU A 60 10.12 -13.32 0.75
C LEU A 60 10.65 -12.56 -0.49
N ARG A 61 11.96 -12.41 -0.58
CA ARG A 61 12.59 -11.67 -1.69
C ARG A 61 13.16 -12.61 -2.72
N SER A 62 12.92 -12.29 -3.99
CA SER A 62 13.61 -12.88 -5.14
C SER A 62 14.18 -11.79 -6.05
N ALA A 63 15.12 -12.15 -6.93
CA ALA A 63 15.67 -11.22 -7.89
C ALA A 63 14.60 -10.80 -8.93
N ASN A 64 14.62 -9.52 -9.32
CA ASN A 64 13.76 -8.96 -10.39
C ASN A 64 12.24 -9.12 -10.18
N GLN A 65 11.82 -9.33 -8.96
CA GLN A 65 10.42 -9.50 -8.57
C GLN A 65 9.62 -8.20 -8.79
N LYS A 66 8.41 -8.30 -9.35
CA LYS A 66 7.47 -7.18 -9.41
C LYS A 66 6.83 -6.93 -8.05
N ILE A 67 6.29 -5.73 -7.83
CA ILE A 67 5.66 -5.36 -6.54
C ILE A 67 4.50 -6.31 -6.19
N ASN A 68 3.65 -6.66 -7.15
CA ASN A 68 2.52 -7.56 -6.94
C ASN A 68 2.90 -9.05 -6.76
N GLU A 69 4.19 -9.39 -6.96
CA GLU A 69 4.72 -10.74 -6.74
C GLU A 69 5.40 -10.89 -5.38
N VAL A 70 5.59 -9.79 -4.62
CA VAL A 70 6.30 -9.80 -3.33
C VAL A 70 5.46 -10.48 -2.26
N LYS A 71 5.73 -11.76 -2.02
CA LYS A 71 5.00 -12.56 -1.02
C LYS A 71 5.35 -12.18 0.41
N ILE A 72 4.35 -12.21 1.28
CA ILE A 72 4.53 -12.01 2.72
C ILE A 72 5.06 -13.31 3.33
N ASN A 73 6.08 -13.21 4.19
CA ASN A 73 6.58 -14.35 4.94
C ASN A 73 5.62 -14.66 6.11
N GLN A 74 4.72 -15.60 5.90
CA GLN A 74 3.71 -16.01 6.90
C GLN A 74 4.28 -16.78 8.08
N GLN A 75 5.52 -17.26 8.00
CA GLN A 75 6.19 -17.95 9.14
C GLN A 75 6.57 -16.97 10.27
N VAL A 76 6.67 -15.68 9.95
CA VAL A 76 6.96 -14.62 10.93
C VAL A 76 5.66 -14.12 11.57
N LYS A 77 5.56 -14.18 12.89
CA LYS A 77 4.39 -13.68 13.66
C LYS A 77 4.31 -12.14 13.68
N TYR A 78 4.33 -11.52 12.48
CA TYR A 78 4.34 -10.06 12.34
C TYR A 78 3.03 -9.40 12.79
N LYS A 79 1.89 -10.04 12.57
CA LYS A 79 0.57 -9.51 12.92
C LYS A 79 0.49 -9.22 14.42
N THR A 80 0.78 -10.21 15.26
CA THR A 80 0.80 -10.07 16.72
C THR A 80 1.79 -9.00 17.18
N LYS A 81 2.99 -8.98 16.58
CA LYS A 81 4.02 -8.00 16.92
C LYS A 81 3.58 -6.58 16.56
N HIS A 82 3.04 -6.37 15.35
CA HIS A 82 2.57 -5.05 14.91
C HIS A 82 1.42 -4.55 15.78
N LEU A 83 0.40 -5.38 16.01
CA LEU A 83 -0.75 -5.02 16.86
C LEU A 83 -0.31 -4.68 18.30
N GLY A 84 0.56 -5.49 18.90
CA GLY A 84 1.11 -5.19 20.22
C GLY A 84 1.87 -3.87 20.27
N THR A 85 2.67 -3.58 19.25
CA THR A 85 3.43 -2.33 19.14
C THR A 85 2.51 -1.12 18.94
N ILE A 86 1.49 -1.22 18.08
CA ILE A 86 0.49 -0.16 17.85
C ILE A 86 -0.31 0.10 19.13
N LYS A 87 -0.73 -0.96 19.82
CA LYS A 87 -1.42 -0.85 21.11
C LYS A 87 -0.56 -0.11 22.14
N GLN A 88 0.71 -0.48 22.28
CA GLN A 88 1.64 0.19 23.19
C GLN A 88 1.84 1.67 22.84
N ALA A 89 1.94 2.00 21.55
CA ALA A 89 2.19 3.35 21.08
C ALA A 89 0.98 4.29 21.27
N TYR A 90 -0.25 3.78 21.06
CA TYR A 90 -1.44 4.62 20.91
C TYR A 90 -2.55 4.35 21.92
N ALA A 91 -2.37 3.48 22.94
CA ALA A 91 -3.41 3.12 23.91
C ALA A 91 -4.03 4.32 24.65
N LYS A 92 -3.31 5.44 24.75
CA LYS A 92 -3.78 6.68 25.40
C LYS A 92 -4.40 7.69 24.43
N ALA A 93 -4.45 7.40 23.12
CA ALA A 93 -5.05 8.29 22.13
C ALA A 93 -6.58 8.31 22.28
N GLU A 94 -7.19 9.46 22.04
CA GLU A 94 -8.63 9.71 22.22
C GLU A 94 -9.50 8.67 21.49
N TYR A 95 -9.21 8.39 20.22
CA TYR A 95 -9.99 7.46 19.38
C TYR A 95 -9.38 6.06 19.31
N PHE A 96 -8.50 5.70 20.27
CA PHE A 96 -7.76 4.44 20.20
C PHE A 96 -8.65 3.21 20.03
N LYS A 97 -9.72 3.08 20.80
CA LYS A 97 -10.57 1.87 20.78
C LYS A 97 -11.17 1.63 19.39
N GLU A 98 -11.72 2.67 18.78
CA GLU A 98 -12.34 2.58 17.45
C GLU A 98 -11.29 2.30 16.36
N VAL A 99 -10.20 3.08 16.35
CA VAL A 99 -9.15 2.96 15.35
C VAL A 99 -8.40 1.63 15.51
N PHE A 100 -8.16 1.18 16.73
CA PHE A 100 -7.47 -0.10 16.95
C PHE A 100 -8.32 -1.29 16.51
N ALA A 101 -9.62 -1.31 16.77
CA ALA A 101 -10.53 -2.34 16.26
C ALA A 101 -10.54 -2.39 14.72
N PHE A 102 -10.53 -1.22 14.06
CA PHE A 102 -10.40 -1.14 12.60
C PHE A 102 -9.06 -1.73 12.12
N VAL A 103 -7.95 -1.43 12.79
CA VAL A 103 -6.64 -1.99 12.47
C VAL A 103 -6.61 -3.51 12.68
N GLU A 104 -7.15 -4.01 13.81
CA GLU A 104 -7.24 -5.44 14.09
C GLU A 104 -7.99 -6.19 12.98
N ASN A 105 -9.11 -5.65 12.49
CA ASN A 105 -9.87 -6.23 11.39
C ASN A 105 -9.06 -6.33 10.08
N LEU A 106 -8.19 -5.37 9.80
CA LEU A 106 -7.28 -5.44 8.65
C LEU A 106 -6.24 -6.53 8.82
N TYR A 107 -5.67 -6.69 10.02
CA TYR A 107 -4.68 -7.74 10.30
C TYR A 107 -5.30 -9.15 10.48
N ALA A 108 -6.61 -9.25 10.74
CA ALA A 108 -7.28 -10.55 10.89
C ALA A 108 -7.30 -11.35 9.58
N LYS A 109 -7.29 -10.67 8.43
CA LYS A 109 -7.28 -11.30 7.11
C LYS A 109 -5.89 -11.80 6.74
N ASP A 110 -5.85 -12.82 5.88
CA ASP A 110 -4.62 -13.29 5.26
C ASP A 110 -4.44 -12.66 3.89
N TYR A 111 -3.21 -12.25 3.61
CA TYR A 111 -2.82 -11.64 2.34
C TYR A 111 -1.60 -12.38 1.80
N GLU A 112 -1.67 -12.79 0.54
CA GLU A 112 -0.58 -13.51 -0.10
C GLU A 112 0.64 -12.63 -0.32
N ASN A 113 0.43 -11.40 -0.78
CA ASN A 113 1.51 -10.48 -1.16
C ASN A 113 1.37 -9.09 -0.52
N ALA A 114 2.48 -8.35 -0.52
CA ALA A 114 2.57 -7.03 0.11
C ALA A 114 1.66 -6.00 -0.58
N SER A 115 1.50 -6.07 -1.92
CA SER A 115 0.65 -5.17 -2.68
C SER A 115 -0.82 -5.31 -2.27
N SER A 116 -1.34 -6.56 -2.21
CA SER A 116 -2.73 -6.83 -1.82
C SER A 116 -3.04 -6.35 -0.40
N PHE A 117 -2.10 -6.53 0.55
CA PHE A 117 -2.27 -6.02 1.91
C PHE A 117 -2.30 -4.48 1.94
N SER A 118 -1.32 -3.84 1.31
CA SER A 118 -1.24 -2.37 1.25
C SER A 118 -2.46 -1.76 0.57
N LEU A 119 -2.92 -2.36 -0.54
CA LEU A 119 -4.11 -1.91 -1.25
C LEU A 119 -5.39 -2.04 -0.39
N GLN A 120 -5.52 -3.12 0.37
CA GLN A 120 -6.66 -3.28 1.28
C GLN A 120 -6.64 -2.21 2.38
N ILE A 121 -5.47 -1.88 2.95
CA ILE A 121 -5.32 -0.78 3.92
C ILE A 121 -5.76 0.54 3.28
N ILE A 122 -5.25 0.86 2.09
CA ILE A 122 -5.56 2.10 1.36
C ILE A 122 -7.07 2.21 1.12
N LYS A 123 -7.68 1.18 0.52
CA LYS A 123 -9.12 1.18 0.24
C LYS A 123 -9.97 1.30 1.49
N ALA A 124 -9.63 0.58 2.56
CA ALA A 124 -10.38 0.64 3.82
C ALA A 124 -10.30 2.02 4.49
N ILE A 125 -9.14 2.68 4.44
CA ILE A 125 -8.99 4.05 4.94
C ILE A 125 -9.77 5.04 4.05
N CYS A 126 -9.73 4.90 2.72
CA CYS A 126 -10.52 5.73 1.82
C CYS A 126 -12.03 5.65 2.12
N VAL A 127 -12.55 4.45 2.40
CA VAL A 127 -13.94 4.27 2.82
C VAL A 127 -14.24 5.04 4.12
N LYS A 128 -13.36 4.94 5.13
CA LYS A 128 -13.51 5.69 6.39
C LYS A 128 -13.46 7.21 6.19
N LEU A 129 -12.63 7.68 5.26
CA LEU A 129 -12.49 9.10 4.92
C LEU A 129 -13.54 9.59 3.90
N LYS A 130 -14.47 8.72 3.45
CA LYS A 130 -15.48 9.03 2.41
C LYS A 130 -14.85 9.52 1.10
N ILE A 131 -13.70 8.96 0.73
CA ILE A 131 -13.03 9.23 -0.54
C ILE A 131 -13.60 8.28 -1.59
N ASN A 132 -14.21 8.82 -2.66
CA ASN A 132 -14.93 8.07 -3.70
C ASN A 132 -14.14 7.94 -5.01
N THR A 133 -12.81 8.04 -4.96
CA THR A 133 -11.93 7.88 -6.12
C THR A 133 -12.00 6.45 -6.66
N GLU A 134 -12.11 6.31 -7.98
CA GLU A 134 -12.06 5.01 -8.67
C GLU A 134 -10.64 4.44 -8.62
N PHE A 135 -10.51 3.17 -8.18
CA PHE A 135 -9.23 2.46 -8.17
C PHE A 135 -9.17 1.52 -9.37
N ILE A 136 -8.10 1.64 -10.16
CA ILE A 136 -7.86 0.79 -11.32
C ILE A 136 -6.45 0.17 -11.25
N GLY A 137 -6.33 -1.11 -11.53
CA GLY A 137 -5.05 -1.78 -11.64
C GLY A 137 -4.32 -1.41 -12.93
N VAL A 138 -3.02 -1.19 -12.90
CA VAL A 138 -2.28 -0.89 -14.12
C VAL A 138 -2.39 -2.02 -15.17
N SER A 139 -2.62 -3.26 -14.72
CA SER A 139 -2.88 -4.43 -15.59
C SER A 139 -4.22 -4.36 -16.34
N GLU A 140 -5.18 -3.61 -15.83
CA GLU A 140 -6.47 -3.37 -16.49
C GLU A 140 -6.34 -2.35 -17.62
N LEU A 141 -5.36 -1.46 -17.53
CA LEU A 141 -5.09 -0.43 -18.54
C LEU A 141 -4.13 -0.92 -19.63
N ILE A 142 -3.08 -1.65 -19.25
CA ILE A 142 -2.00 -2.05 -20.16
C ILE A 142 -1.84 -3.57 -20.14
N PRO A 143 -2.21 -4.27 -21.23
CA PRO A 143 -2.00 -5.70 -21.40
C PRO A 143 -0.52 -6.12 -21.37
N ASP A 144 -0.25 -7.41 -21.18
CA ASP A 144 1.12 -7.92 -21.02
C ASP A 144 2.01 -7.74 -22.26
N ASP A 145 1.44 -7.91 -23.44
CA ASP A 145 2.14 -7.74 -24.71
C ASP A 145 2.57 -6.30 -24.97
N GLU A 146 1.77 -5.35 -24.57
CA GLU A 146 2.08 -3.92 -24.65
C GLU A 146 3.04 -3.48 -23.55
N TRP A 147 2.85 -3.99 -22.30
CA TRP A 147 3.70 -3.67 -21.17
C TRP A 147 5.19 -3.90 -21.44
N SER A 148 5.52 -5.00 -22.13
CA SER A 148 6.91 -5.37 -22.44
C SER A 148 7.63 -4.37 -23.35
N ARG A 149 6.90 -3.56 -24.11
CA ARG A 149 7.42 -2.56 -25.06
C ARG A 149 7.54 -1.16 -24.45
N LEU A 150 6.96 -0.93 -23.27
CA LEU A 150 6.89 0.37 -22.63
C LEU A 150 7.85 0.46 -21.43
N SER A 151 8.49 1.60 -21.27
CA SER A 151 9.36 1.86 -20.12
C SER A 151 9.43 3.37 -19.80
N GLY A 152 9.79 3.71 -18.58
CA GLY A 152 9.97 5.10 -18.14
C GLY A 152 8.80 6.01 -18.52
N ASN A 153 9.07 7.11 -19.19
CA ASN A 153 8.06 8.11 -19.54
C ASN A 153 7.00 7.60 -20.54
N SER A 154 7.37 6.71 -21.46
CA SER A 154 6.41 6.14 -22.42
C SER A 154 5.33 5.31 -21.72
N LEU A 155 5.70 4.57 -20.67
CA LEU A 155 4.76 3.82 -19.85
C LEU A 155 3.80 4.75 -19.10
N ILE A 156 4.31 5.79 -18.45
CA ILE A 156 3.48 6.77 -17.74
C ILE A 156 2.52 7.48 -18.69
N LEU A 157 3.01 7.89 -19.87
CA LEU A 157 2.17 8.54 -20.88
C LEU A 157 1.04 7.62 -21.35
N GLU A 158 1.32 6.33 -21.57
CA GLU A 158 0.30 5.38 -22.00
C GLU A 158 -0.74 5.10 -20.90
N ILE A 159 -0.30 5.00 -19.64
CA ILE A 159 -1.23 4.94 -18.49
C ILE A 159 -2.14 6.17 -18.47
N CYS A 160 -1.60 7.36 -18.68
CA CYS A 160 -2.40 8.60 -18.70
C CYS A 160 -3.40 8.61 -19.86
N LYS A 161 -3.03 8.14 -21.05
CA LYS A 161 -3.93 8.08 -22.21
C LYS A 161 -5.09 7.12 -22.02
N LYS A 162 -4.81 5.92 -21.48
CA LYS A 162 -5.81 4.86 -21.30
C LYS A 162 -6.62 5.00 -20.01
N GLY A 163 -6.05 5.64 -19.01
CA GLY A 163 -6.70 5.84 -17.72
C GLY A 163 -7.56 7.09 -17.62
N GLY A 164 -7.40 8.00 -18.51
CA GLY A 164 -8.06 9.30 -18.50
C GLY A 164 -8.12 9.99 -19.77
#